data_75ddc9b910069c7e63f37b32c901dcc8
#
_entry.id   75ddc9b910069c7e63f37b32c901dcc8
#
_cell.length_a   1.000
_cell.length_b   1.000
_cell.length_c   1.000
_cell.angle_alpha   90.00
_cell.angle_beta   90.00
_cell.angle_gamma   90.00
#
_symmetry.space_group_name_H-M   'P 1'
#
loop_
_entity.id
_entity.type
_entity.pdbx_description
1 polymer ?
#
loop_
_entity_poly.entity_id
_entity_poly.type
_entity_poly.pdbx_seq_one_letter_code
_entity_poly.pdbx_strand_id
1 'polypeptide(L)'
;MDFVLQLMKILLKNATFIDPKSAFHFSSKDILINDGIISAIEDEITDDEAKIISYSNLHVSRGWFDSSVCFGEPGYEERETLKNGLKTAGLSGFSQIAINPNTNPTTDNQTAVGYLKSAASQSATQIYPIASFSKNQEGKQLTELYDLKQNGAVAFGDFKKPIQNTELLKIALLYAQRFGGLIVSHPSDNSFGNNGGVHEGRISTKNGMSGSPTLSEILQVQRDIAVLEYTGGHLHIPFISSSQSLELIRKAKKQGLNISCSVALANLLFTEEQLNDFDTFYKLDPPLRTENDQTALRQGLIDGTIDMVTSNHEPLNPELKHLEFEYAATGTIGLEAMFGVLSTLFPIEKVISILTKGKNFFNVENNPIEIGQKANITLFNPTGNDTFKEEHIISTSKNCAFINSPIQGKVYGVINNAQTTLK
;
A
#
# COMPACT_ATOMS: atom_id res chain seq x y z
N MET A 1 -35.81 3.41 -25.83
CA MET A 1 -34.47 2.95 -26.21
C MET A 1 -33.94 2.20 -24.99
N ASP A 2 -34.29 0.90 -24.95
CA ASP A 2 -33.90 0.03 -23.84
C ASP A 2 -32.37 -0.16 -23.86
N PHE A 3 -31.66 0.45 -22.91
CA PHE A 3 -30.31 0.09 -22.62
C PHE A 3 -30.35 -1.33 -22.03
N VAL A 4 -30.18 -2.33 -22.87
CA VAL A 4 -29.82 -3.67 -22.42
C VAL A 4 -28.43 -3.50 -21.79
N LEU A 5 -28.35 -3.48 -20.47
CA LEU A 5 -27.13 -3.66 -19.74
C LEU A 5 -26.55 -5.01 -20.19
N GLN A 6 -25.54 -4.98 -21.06
CA GLN A 6 -24.88 -6.19 -21.48
C GLN A 6 -24.12 -6.70 -20.25
N LEU A 7 -24.67 -7.72 -19.59
CA LEU A 7 -24.06 -8.39 -18.44
C LEU A 7 -22.65 -8.82 -18.83
N MET A 8 -21.66 -8.38 -18.03
CA MET A 8 -20.27 -8.70 -18.32
C MET A 8 -19.99 -10.15 -17.93
N LYS A 9 -19.83 -11.01 -18.93
CA LYS A 9 -19.51 -12.42 -18.78
C LYS A 9 -18.05 -12.67 -19.16
N ILE A 10 -17.25 -13.22 -18.25
CA ILE A 10 -15.83 -13.46 -18.45
C ILE A 10 -15.52 -14.92 -18.14
N LEU A 11 -14.74 -15.54 -19.00
CA LEU A 11 -14.20 -16.88 -18.80
C LEU A 11 -12.68 -16.81 -18.77
N LEU A 12 -12.09 -17.06 -17.57
CA LEU A 12 -10.66 -17.25 -17.41
C LEU A 12 -10.34 -18.71 -17.71
N LYS A 13 -9.42 -18.96 -18.63
CA LYS A 13 -9.02 -20.31 -19.04
C LYS A 13 -7.74 -20.74 -18.32
N ASN A 14 -7.76 -21.96 -17.78
CA ASN A 14 -6.61 -22.65 -17.20
C ASN A 14 -5.84 -21.78 -16.17
N ALA A 15 -6.55 -21.20 -15.22
CA ALA A 15 -5.99 -20.34 -14.19
C ALA A 15 -5.51 -21.17 -12.98
N THR A 16 -4.22 -21.05 -12.62
CA THR A 16 -3.65 -21.67 -11.41
C THR A 16 -3.90 -20.80 -10.19
N PHE A 17 -4.51 -21.38 -9.16
CA PHE A 17 -4.91 -20.66 -7.95
C PHE A 17 -3.78 -20.53 -6.93
N ILE A 18 -3.45 -19.33 -6.51
CA ILE A 18 -2.61 -19.04 -5.33
C ILE A 18 -3.48 -18.33 -4.30
N ASP A 19 -4.37 -19.07 -3.66
CA ASP A 19 -5.26 -18.59 -2.59
C ASP A 19 -5.43 -19.64 -1.50
N PRO A 20 -4.68 -19.57 -0.37
CA PRO A 20 -4.80 -20.53 0.72
C PRO A 20 -6.18 -20.60 1.41
N LYS A 21 -7.07 -19.62 1.13
CA LYS A 21 -8.44 -19.65 1.63
C LYS A 21 -9.41 -20.38 0.71
N SER A 22 -9.01 -20.60 -0.56
CA SER A 22 -9.84 -21.29 -1.55
C SER A 22 -9.64 -22.80 -1.49
N ALA A 23 -10.70 -23.56 -1.70
CA ALA A 23 -10.63 -25.01 -1.88
C ALA A 23 -9.83 -25.43 -3.13
N PHE A 24 -9.61 -24.52 -4.06
CA PHE A 24 -8.88 -24.74 -5.32
C PHE A 24 -7.39 -24.38 -5.26
N HIS A 25 -6.85 -24.08 -4.07
CA HIS A 25 -5.44 -23.70 -3.92
C HIS A 25 -4.48 -24.69 -4.59
N PHE A 26 -3.58 -24.21 -5.43
CA PHE A 26 -2.65 -24.97 -6.29
C PHE A 26 -3.29 -25.82 -7.40
N SER A 27 -4.60 -25.74 -7.62
CA SER A 27 -5.20 -26.35 -8.80
C SER A 27 -5.26 -25.37 -9.98
N SER A 28 -5.32 -25.90 -11.20
CA SER A 28 -5.58 -25.13 -12.42
C SER A 28 -7.00 -25.41 -12.88
N LYS A 29 -7.82 -24.40 -13.03
CA LYS A 29 -9.24 -24.49 -13.39
C LYS A 29 -9.65 -23.34 -14.31
N ASP A 30 -10.75 -23.53 -15.00
CA ASP A 30 -11.48 -22.45 -15.65
C ASP A 30 -12.38 -21.75 -14.65
N ILE A 31 -12.50 -20.42 -14.76
CA ILE A 31 -13.36 -19.60 -13.88
C ILE A 31 -14.33 -18.82 -14.73
N LEU A 32 -15.63 -19.04 -14.54
CA LEU A 32 -16.69 -18.26 -15.16
C LEU A 32 -17.19 -17.19 -14.19
N ILE A 33 -17.17 -15.94 -14.66
CA ILE A 33 -17.63 -14.77 -13.90
C ILE A 33 -18.79 -14.14 -14.66
N ASN A 34 -19.95 -14.07 -14.02
CA ASN A 34 -21.15 -13.43 -14.54
C ASN A 34 -21.48 -12.20 -13.69
N ASP A 35 -21.47 -11.03 -14.30
CA ASP A 35 -21.80 -9.77 -13.66
C ASP A 35 -21.06 -9.55 -12.31
N GLY A 36 -19.77 -9.84 -12.33
CA GLY A 36 -18.90 -9.70 -11.17
C GLY A 36 -19.04 -10.79 -10.09
N ILE A 37 -19.84 -11.84 -10.32
CA ILE A 37 -19.98 -13.00 -9.42
C ILE A 37 -19.32 -14.22 -10.05
N ILE A 38 -18.56 -14.98 -9.29
CA ILE A 38 -17.97 -16.26 -9.72
C ILE A 38 -19.10 -17.29 -9.79
N SER A 39 -19.50 -17.67 -11.01
CA SER A 39 -20.63 -18.58 -11.23
C SER A 39 -20.23 -20.04 -11.36
N ALA A 40 -19.01 -20.34 -11.83
CA ALA A 40 -18.48 -21.70 -11.92
C ALA A 40 -16.95 -21.72 -11.81
N ILE A 41 -16.41 -22.82 -11.28
CA ILE A 41 -14.99 -23.16 -11.26
C ILE A 41 -14.88 -24.65 -11.57
N GLU A 42 -14.39 -25.00 -12.76
CA GLU A 42 -14.36 -26.39 -13.26
C GLU A 42 -13.06 -26.66 -14.04
N ASP A 43 -12.82 -27.92 -14.38
CA ASP A 43 -11.64 -28.32 -15.20
C ASP A 43 -11.71 -27.71 -16.60
N GLU A 44 -12.91 -27.70 -17.19
CA GLU A 44 -13.16 -27.14 -18.52
C GLU A 44 -14.57 -26.53 -18.56
N ILE A 45 -14.64 -25.27 -18.95
CA ILE A 45 -15.91 -24.53 -19.16
C ILE A 45 -15.96 -24.06 -20.60
N THR A 46 -17.07 -24.29 -21.27
CA THR A 46 -17.39 -23.73 -22.58
C THR A 46 -18.54 -22.77 -22.46
N ASP A 47 -18.39 -21.56 -22.95
CA ASP A 47 -19.42 -20.52 -22.94
C ASP A 47 -19.18 -19.56 -24.11
N ASP A 48 -20.06 -19.63 -25.10
CA ASP A 48 -19.92 -18.88 -26.36
C ASP A 48 -20.25 -17.38 -26.21
N GLU A 49 -20.87 -16.98 -25.09
CA GLU A 49 -21.23 -15.58 -24.81
C GLU A 49 -20.15 -14.89 -23.95
N ALA A 50 -19.27 -15.67 -23.32
CA ALA A 50 -18.26 -15.11 -22.42
C ALA A 50 -17.06 -14.56 -23.19
N LYS A 51 -16.54 -13.42 -22.72
CA LYS A 51 -15.22 -12.93 -23.15
C LYS A 51 -14.16 -13.85 -22.58
N ILE A 52 -13.52 -14.61 -23.46
CA ILE A 52 -12.43 -15.52 -23.07
C ILE A 52 -11.15 -14.73 -22.78
N ILE A 53 -10.54 -14.96 -21.63
CA ILE A 53 -9.23 -14.46 -21.23
C ILE A 53 -8.31 -15.65 -21.00
N SER A 54 -7.26 -15.73 -21.83
CA SER A 54 -6.26 -16.78 -21.76
C SER A 54 -4.87 -16.15 -21.86
N TYR A 55 -4.16 -16.15 -20.75
CA TYR A 55 -2.77 -15.67 -20.69
C TYR A 55 -1.82 -16.84 -20.49
N SER A 56 -0.60 -16.69 -21.02
CA SER A 56 0.47 -17.67 -20.80
C SER A 56 0.81 -17.79 -19.31
N ASN A 57 0.77 -19.02 -18.78
CA ASN A 57 1.06 -19.31 -17.36
C ASN A 57 0.23 -18.46 -16.39
N LEU A 58 -1.09 -18.39 -16.66
CA LEU A 58 -2.02 -17.59 -15.87
C LEU A 58 -2.13 -18.14 -14.45
N HIS A 59 -1.84 -17.28 -13.48
CA HIS A 59 -2.11 -17.51 -12.08
C HIS A 59 -3.14 -16.47 -11.58
N VAL A 60 -3.92 -16.86 -10.59
CA VAL A 60 -4.91 -16.01 -9.95
C VAL A 60 -4.76 -16.05 -8.44
N SER A 61 -4.98 -14.91 -7.82
CA SER A 61 -5.12 -14.80 -6.36
C SER A 61 -6.25 -13.84 -6.03
N ARG A 62 -6.65 -13.81 -4.76
CA ARG A 62 -7.50 -12.70 -4.29
C ARG A 62 -6.86 -11.37 -4.64
N GLY A 63 -7.67 -10.40 -5.00
CA GLY A 63 -7.19 -9.06 -5.36
C GLY A 63 -6.23 -8.48 -4.32
N TRP A 64 -5.20 -7.77 -4.76
CA TRP A 64 -4.18 -7.20 -3.88
C TRP A 64 -4.62 -5.86 -3.29
N PHE A 65 -4.02 -5.52 -2.15
CA PHE A 65 -4.27 -4.30 -1.40
C PHE A 65 -2.97 -3.59 -1.08
N ASP A 66 -2.91 -2.29 -1.37
CA ASP A 66 -1.84 -1.42 -0.87
C ASP A 66 -2.39 -0.47 0.20
N SER A 67 -1.73 -0.43 1.35
CA SER A 67 -2.17 0.31 2.52
C SER A 67 -1.78 1.78 2.53
N SER A 68 -1.01 2.26 1.54
CA SER A 68 -0.56 3.65 1.51
C SER A 68 -0.16 4.10 0.11
N VAL A 69 -1.10 4.74 -0.56
CA VAL A 69 -0.93 5.28 -1.91
C VAL A 69 -1.30 6.76 -1.89
N CYS A 70 -0.53 7.58 -2.60
CA CYS A 70 -0.87 8.95 -2.89
C CYS A 70 -1.11 9.11 -4.39
N PHE A 71 -2.14 9.89 -4.73
CA PHE A 71 -2.29 10.50 -6.05
C PHE A 71 -2.28 12.02 -5.84
N GLY A 72 -2.22 12.79 -6.89
CA GLY A 72 -2.20 14.25 -6.76
C GLY A 72 -3.60 14.85 -6.58
N GLU A 73 -4.61 14.22 -7.16
CA GLU A 73 -5.99 14.71 -7.20
C GLU A 73 -6.75 14.37 -5.89
N PRO A 74 -7.48 15.38 -5.34
CA PRO A 74 -7.62 16.75 -5.82
C PRO A 74 -6.44 17.64 -5.41
N GLY A 75 -6.14 18.64 -6.25
CA GLY A 75 -5.28 19.79 -5.94
C GLY A 75 -3.83 19.72 -6.43
N TYR A 76 -3.39 18.56 -6.91
CA TYR A 76 -2.05 18.34 -7.49
C TYR A 76 -2.14 17.37 -8.68
N GLU A 77 -3.11 17.59 -9.56
CA GLU A 77 -3.43 16.71 -10.69
C GLU A 77 -2.26 16.55 -11.67
N GLU A 78 -1.33 17.51 -11.67
CA GLU A 78 -0.08 17.46 -12.45
C GLU A 78 0.86 16.32 -12.01
N ARG A 79 0.73 15.84 -10.78
CA ARG A 79 1.49 14.69 -10.25
C ARG A 79 0.90 13.39 -10.71
N GLU A 80 -0.41 13.21 -10.46
CA GLU A 80 -1.18 12.05 -10.87
C GLU A 80 -2.67 12.34 -10.70
N THR A 81 -3.47 11.97 -11.71
CA THR A 81 -4.93 12.04 -11.62
C THR A 81 -5.50 10.77 -10.98
N LEU A 82 -6.67 10.85 -10.35
CA LEU A 82 -7.38 9.67 -9.84
C LEU A 82 -7.64 8.66 -10.94
N LYS A 83 -8.04 9.11 -12.14
CA LYS A 83 -8.31 8.25 -13.29
C LYS A 83 -7.08 7.44 -13.72
N ASN A 84 -5.94 8.08 -13.90
CA ASN A 84 -4.72 7.37 -14.31
C ASN A 84 -4.14 6.55 -13.17
N GLY A 85 -4.15 7.06 -11.94
CA GLY A 85 -3.69 6.35 -10.75
C GLY A 85 -4.47 5.06 -10.49
N LEU A 86 -5.80 5.06 -10.62
CA LEU A 86 -6.64 3.86 -10.54
C LEU A 86 -6.32 2.85 -11.64
N LYS A 87 -6.11 3.32 -12.88
CA LYS A 87 -5.65 2.48 -13.98
C LYS A 87 -4.28 1.87 -13.69
N THR A 88 -3.34 2.67 -13.21
CA THR A 88 -2.00 2.23 -12.82
C THR A 88 -2.05 1.16 -11.73
N ALA A 89 -2.82 1.38 -10.67
CA ALA A 89 -3.00 0.42 -9.59
C ALA A 89 -3.58 -0.91 -10.14
N GLY A 90 -4.64 -0.86 -10.95
CA GLY A 90 -5.25 -2.05 -11.53
C GLY A 90 -4.31 -2.83 -12.45
N LEU A 91 -3.56 -2.16 -13.33
CA LEU A 91 -2.56 -2.79 -14.19
C LEU A 91 -1.34 -3.31 -13.41
N SER A 92 -1.13 -2.81 -12.20
CA SER A 92 -0.11 -3.28 -11.25
C SER A 92 -0.62 -4.40 -10.32
N GLY A 93 -1.90 -4.81 -10.44
CA GLY A 93 -2.50 -5.92 -9.71
C GLY A 93 -3.27 -5.53 -8.45
N PHE A 94 -3.37 -4.24 -8.15
CA PHE A 94 -4.09 -3.77 -6.96
C PHE A 94 -5.56 -3.50 -7.29
N SER A 95 -6.43 -4.39 -6.84
CA SER A 95 -7.88 -4.19 -6.92
C SER A 95 -8.42 -3.27 -5.83
N GLN A 96 -7.62 -2.99 -4.81
CA GLN A 96 -7.98 -2.19 -3.65
C GLN A 96 -6.76 -1.42 -3.16
N ILE A 97 -6.93 -0.12 -2.88
CA ILE A 97 -5.86 0.75 -2.38
C ILE A 97 -6.37 1.66 -1.27
N ALA A 98 -5.56 1.90 -0.26
CA ALA A 98 -5.82 2.95 0.73
C ALA A 98 -5.13 4.25 0.28
N ILE A 99 -5.92 5.32 0.07
CA ILE A 99 -5.42 6.63 -0.35
C ILE A 99 -5.23 7.51 0.87
N ASN A 100 -4.03 8.11 0.96
CA ASN A 100 -3.65 9.05 2.01
C ASN A 100 -4.33 10.42 1.87
N PRO A 101 -4.49 11.17 2.99
CA PRO A 101 -5.23 12.43 3.03
C PRO A 101 -4.43 13.66 2.57
N ASN A 102 -3.25 13.50 1.97
CA ASN A 102 -2.33 14.57 1.55
C ASN A 102 -2.74 15.25 0.23
N THR A 103 -4.02 15.56 0.11
CA THR A 103 -4.65 16.28 -1.02
C THR A 103 -4.86 17.75 -0.69
N ASN A 104 -5.29 18.55 -1.66
CA ASN A 104 -5.65 19.95 -1.46
C ASN A 104 -7.02 20.26 -2.10
N PRO A 105 -8.09 20.43 -1.30
CA PRO A 105 -8.09 20.42 0.18
C PRO A 105 -7.78 19.04 0.77
N THR A 106 -7.29 19.03 2.00
CA THR A 106 -7.02 17.82 2.77
C THR A 106 -8.29 16.97 2.93
N THR A 107 -8.14 15.64 2.89
CA THR A 107 -9.27 14.71 3.10
C THR A 107 -9.61 14.61 4.60
N ASP A 108 -10.18 15.67 5.18
CA ASP A 108 -10.50 15.81 6.60
C ASP A 108 -12.01 15.99 6.89
N ASN A 109 -12.86 15.85 5.86
CA ASN A 109 -14.31 16.01 5.96
C ASN A 109 -15.06 14.97 5.09
N GLN A 110 -16.35 14.82 5.35
CA GLN A 110 -17.20 13.81 4.68
C GLN A 110 -17.25 13.97 3.16
N THR A 111 -17.29 15.20 2.67
CA THR A 111 -17.37 15.49 1.23
C THR A 111 -16.12 15.01 0.50
N ALA A 112 -14.95 15.26 1.08
CA ALA A 112 -13.68 14.80 0.51
C ALA A 112 -13.58 13.27 0.48
N VAL A 113 -14.00 12.58 1.55
CA VAL A 113 -14.07 11.10 1.60
C VAL A 113 -15.05 10.58 0.54
N GLY A 114 -16.24 11.17 0.43
CA GLY A 114 -17.26 10.79 -0.56
C GLY A 114 -16.80 11.00 -1.99
N TYR A 115 -16.07 12.07 -2.28
CA TYR A 115 -15.48 12.36 -3.58
C TYR A 115 -14.52 11.24 -4.02
N LEU A 116 -13.56 10.85 -3.18
CA LEU A 116 -12.61 9.79 -3.50
C LEU A 116 -13.30 8.45 -3.79
N LYS A 117 -14.32 8.09 -3.00
CA LYS A 117 -15.09 6.85 -3.23
C LYS A 117 -15.88 6.90 -4.53
N SER A 118 -16.50 8.02 -4.83
CA SER A 118 -17.28 8.22 -6.05
C SER A 118 -16.40 8.13 -7.30
N ALA A 119 -15.19 8.69 -7.25
CA ALA A 119 -14.24 8.63 -8.36
C ALA A 119 -13.85 7.20 -8.77
N ALA A 120 -13.87 6.25 -7.82
CA ALA A 120 -13.55 4.84 -8.07
C ALA A 120 -14.77 3.98 -8.43
N SER A 121 -15.98 4.52 -8.48
CA SER A 121 -17.23 3.74 -8.64
C SER A 121 -17.29 2.92 -9.93
N GLN A 122 -16.64 3.37 -11.00
CA GLN A 122 -16.58 2.72 -12.31
C GLN A 122 -15.19 2.09 -12.59
N SER A 123 -14.39 1.82 -11.54
CA SER A 123 -13.05 1.26 -11.67
C SER A 123 -12.99 -0.16 -11.09
N ALA A 124 -12.16 -1.00 -11.71
CA ALA A 124 -11.78 -2.29 -11.13
C ALA A 124 -10.91 -2.13 -9.87
N THR A 125 -10.28 -0.97 -9.66
CA THR A 125 -9.56 -0.64 -8.43
C THR A 125 -10.45 0.22 -7.54
N GLN A 126 -10.74 -0.25 -6.33
CA GLN A 126 -11.52 0.47 -5.32
C GLN A 126 -10.64 1.31 -4.41
N ILE A 127 -11.12 2.50 -4.07
CA ILE A 127 -10.46 3.40 -3.11
C ILE A 127 -11.03 3.18 -1.70
N TYR A 128 -10.12 3.06 -0.75
CA TYR A 128 -10.37 3.06 0.69
C TYR A 128 -9.69 4.29 1.30
N PRO A 129 -10.40 5.41 1.51
CA PRO A 129 -9.77 6.63 2.01
C PRO A 129 -9.23 6.45 3.43
N ILE A 130 -7.98 6.87 3.64
CA ILE A 130 -7.47 7.24 4.96
C ILE A 130 -7.87 8.70 5.13
N ALA A 131 -8.71 9.01 6.11
CA ALA A 131 -9.05 10.39 6.41
C ALA A 131 -8.01 11.01 7.34
N SER A 132 -7.87 12.32 7.26
CA SER A 132 -6.96 13.04 8.16
C SER A 132 -7.37 12.86 9.63
N PHE A 133 -6.38 12.56 10.46
CA PHE A 133 -6.52 12.43 11.91
C PHE A 133 -6.85 13.79 12.54
N SER A 134 -6.17 14.84 12.09
CA SER A 134 -6.36 16.21 12.58
C SER A 134 -6.82 17.15 11.46
N LYS A 135 -7.55 18.20 11.83
CA LYS A 135 -8.00 19.22 10.88
C LYS A 135 -6.81 19.85 10.17
N ASN A 136 -6.88 19.93 8.84
CA ASN A 136 -5.81 20.41 7.96
C ASN A 136 -4.45 19.71 8.17
N GLN A 137 -4.43 18.54 8.83
CA GLN A 137 -3.18 17.85 9.22
C GLN A 137 -2.25 18.71 10.08
N GLU A 138 -2.80 19.54 10.98
CA GLU A 138 -2.03 20.43 11.85
C GLU A 138 -1.63 19.78 13.18
N GLY A 139 -2.14 18.60 13.52
CA GLY A 139 -1.87 17.91 14.79
C GLY A 139 -2.43 18.59 16.03
N LYS A 140 -3.38 19.56 15.87
CA LYS A 140 -3.92 20.39 16.96
C LYS A 140 -5.31 19.97 17.40
N GLN A 141 -6.18 19.64 16.47
CA GLN A 141 -7.59 19.32 16.72
C GLN A 141 -7.98 18.10 15.91
N LEU A 142 -8.66 17.12 16.55
CA LEU A 142 -9.21 15.96 15.88
C LEU A 142 -10.25 16.37 14.83
N THR A 143 -10.33 15.60 13.77
CA THR A 143 -11.45 15.58 12.84
C THR A 143 -12.64 14.82 13.43
N GLU A 144 -13.79 14.85 12.77
CA GLU A 144 -14.98 14.09 13.17
C GLU A 144 -14.85 12.62 12.78
N LEU A 145 -13.98 11.85 13.47
CA LEU A 145 -13.55 10.50 13.11
C LEU A 145 -14.74 9.55 12.84
N TYR A 146 -15.80 9.63 13.67
CA TYR A 146 -16.98 8.77 13.51
C TYR A 146 -17.71 9.09 12.19
N ASP A 147 -17.94 10.36 11.90
CA ASP A 147 -18.63 10.77 10.68
C ASP A 147 -17.82 10.41 9.43
N LEU A 148 -16.50 10.57 9.48
CA LEU A 148 -15.60 10.14 8.41
C LEU A 148 -15.68 8.62 8.19
N LYS A 149 -15.73 7.82 9.28
CA LYS A 149 -15.93 6.37 9.22
C LYS A 149 -17.25 6.00 8.54
N GLN A 150 -18.35 6.67 8.91
CA GLN A 150 -19.68 6.42 8.31
C GLN A 150 -19.69 6.73 6.79
N ASN A 151 -18.89 7.68 6.35
CA ASN A 151 -18.74 8.02 4.93
C ASN A 151 -17.72 7.13 4.19
N GLY A 152 -17.09 6.18 4.88
CA GLY A 152 -16.27 5.12 4.30
C GLY A 152 -14.77 5.31 4.43
N ALA A 153 -14.29 6.18 5.31
CA ALA A 153 -12.89 6.18 5.72
C ALA A 153 -12.55 4.87 6.45
N VAL A 154 -11.43 4.26 6.13
CA VAL A 154 -11.00 2.98 6.71
C VAL A 154 -10.03 3.15 7.85
N ALA A 155 -9.32 4.26 7.90
CA ALA A 155 -8.33 4.61 8.91
C ALA A 155 -8.20 6.13 9.04
N PHE A 156 -7.50 6.60 10.09
CA PHE A 156 -7.31 8.02 10.41
C PHE A 156 -5.84 8.31 10.69
N GLY A 157 -5.21 9.15 9.87
CA GLY A 157 -3.80 9.52 9.99
C GLY A 157 -3.47 10.77 9.18
N ASP A 158 -2.40 11.45 9.55
CA ASP A 158 -1.95 12.66 8.85
C ASP A 158 -0.79 12.37 7.86
N PHE A 159 -0.78 11.16 7.30
CA PHE A 159 0.23 10.65 6.38
C PHE A 159 1.64 10.69 7.00
N LYS A 160 2.59 11.42 6.41
CA LYS A 160 3.98 11.58 6.89
C LYS A 160 4.14 12.70 7.93
N LYS A 161 3.04 13.19 8.48
CA LYS A 161 3.05 14.12 9.61
C LYS A 161 2.79 13.34 10.90
N PRO A 162 3.80 13.23 11.79
CA PRO A 162 3.65 12.46 13.02
C PRO A 162 2.71 13.13 14.01
N ILE A 163 1.99 12.35 14.78
CA ILE A 163 1.13 12.85 15.87
C ILE A 163 2.03 13.23 17.05
N GLN A 164 2.39 14.52 17.17
CA GLN A 164 3.27 15.01 18.24
C GLN A 164 2.54 15.14 19.58
N ASN A 165 1.26 15.47 19.57
CA ASN A 165 0.45 15.67 20.79
C ASN A 165 -0.02 14.32 21.34
N THR A 166 0.63 13.84 22.40
CA THR A 166 0.31 12.57 23.08
C THR A 166 -1.11 12.53 23.64
N GLU A 167 -1.62 13.66 24.17
CA GLU A 167 -3.00 13.75 24.66
C GLU A 167 -4.00 13.57 23.52
N LEU A 168 -3.72 14.15 22.36
CA LEU A 168 -4.58 14.01 21.18
C LEU A 168 -4.63 12.54 20.70
N LEU A 169 -3.48 11.84 20.69
CA LEU A 169 -3.42 10.41 20.38
C LEU A 169 -4.25 9.58 21.38
N LYS A 170 -4.11 9.87 22.68
CA LYS A 170 -4.88 9.21 23.75
C LYS A 170 -6.40 9.37 23.53
N ILE A 171 -6.85 10.60 23.31
CA ILE A 171 -8.27 10.89 23.06
C ILE A 171 -8.77 10.15 21.82
N ALA A 172 -7.99 10.16 20.73
CA ALA A 172 -8.37 9.50 19.48
C ALA A 172 -8.50 7.98 19.66
N LEU A 173 -7.55 7.33 20.32
CA LEU A 173 -7.59 5.89 20.58
C LEU A 173 -8.80 5.50 21.43
N LEU A 174 -9.08 6.25 22.51
CA LEU A 174 -10.26 6.04 23.36
C LEU A 174 -11.57 6.25 22.58
N TYR A 175 -11.65 7.27 21.75
CA TYR A 175 -12.84 7.57 20.96
C TYR A 175 -13.06 6.53 19.84
N ALA A 176 -12.00 6.18 19.11
CA ALA A 176 -12.06 5.28 17.97
C ALA A 176 -12.51 3.86 18.34
N GLN A 177 -12.29 3.39 19.58
CA GLN A 177 -12.74 2.08 20.04
C GLN A 177 -14.25 1.88 19.91
N ARG A 178 -15.05 2.93 20.09
CA ARG A 178 -16.52 2.87 20.06
C ARG A 178 -17.09 2.41 18.71
N PHE A 179 -16.30 2.55 17.64
CA PHE A 179 -16.70 2.21 16.28
C PHE A 179 -15.65 1.40 15.51
N GLY A 180 -14.65 0.84 16.22
CA GLY A 180 -13.60 0.02 15.60
C GLY A 180 -12.71 0.81 14.63
N GLY A 181 -12.44 2.08 14.93
CA GLY A 181 -11.58 2.93 14.12
C GLY A 181 -10.11 2.58 14.25
N LEU A 182 -9.37 2.59 13.13
CA LEU A 182 -7.93 2.38 13.07
C LEU A 182 -7.21 3.73 13.06
N ILE A 183 -6.36 3.97 14.07
CA ILE A 183 -5.49 5.16 14.09
C ILE A 183 -4.16 4.80 13.43
N VAL A 184 -3.68 5.67 12.55
CA VAL A 184 -2.40 5.54 11.83
C VAL A 184 -1.45 6.62 12.34
N SER A 185 -0.33 6.24 12.94
CA SER A 185 0.68 7.16 13.46
C SER A 185 2.00 6.97 12.74
N HIS A 186 2.43 8.00 12.01
CA HIS A 186 3.72 8.02 11.32
C HIS A 186 4.87 7.99 12.33
N PRO A 187 5.83 7.06 12.22
CA PRO A 187 6.84 6.83 13.24
C PRO A 187 8.03 7.79 13.14
N SER A 188 7.81 9.07 13.43
CA SER A 188 8.87 10.08 13.44
C SER A 188 8.64 11.10 14.55
N ASP A 189 9.66 11.41 15.31
CA ASP A 189 9.65 12.50 16.28
C ASP A 189 10.33 13.73 15.67
N ASN A 190 9.55 14.74 15.29
CA ASN A 190 10.04 15.96 14.64
C ASN A 190 10.86 16.86 15.59
N SER A 191 10.77 16.65 16.91
CA SER A 191 11.59 17.36 17.89
C SER A 191 13.02 16.82 17.96
N PHE A 192 13.24 15.62 17.39
CA PHE A 192 14.50 14.91 17.43
C PHE A 192 14.98 14.55 16.01
N GLY A 193 15.67 15.50 15.38
CA GLY A 193 16.28 15.31 14.07
C GLY A 193 15.52 15.97 12.93
N ASN A 194 16.14 15.98 11.77
CA ASN A 194 15.58 16.53 10.54
C ASN A 194 15.00 15.39 9.67
N ASN A 195 13.78 15.54 9.17
CA ASN A 195 13.15 14.57 8.25
C ASN A 195 13.77 14.65 6.85
N GLY A 196 15.10 14.70 6.77
CA GLY A 196 15.85 14.96 5.55
C GLY A 196 15.84 13.83 4.50
N GLY A 197 15.14 12.72 4.75
CA GLY A 197 15.10 11.58 3.82
C GLY A 197 16.42 10.82 3.70
N VAL A 198 17.34 11.01 4.65
CA VAL A 198 18.67 10.37 4.73
C VAL A 198 18.84 9.78 6.13
N HIS A 199 19.38 8.59 6.22
CA HIS A 199 19.76 8.01 7.51
C HIS A 199 20.95 8.75 8.12
N GLU A 200 20.86 9.09 9.42
CA GLU A 200 22.04 9.57 10.18
C GLU A 200 22.98 8.40 10.45
N GLY A 201 24.04 8.30 9.68
CA GLY A 201 24.96 7.19 9.73
C GLY A 201 26.26 7.46 8.98
N ARG A 202 26.90 6.40 8.53
CA ARG A 202 28.20 6.45 7.85
C ARG A 202 28.13 7.26 6.54
N ILE A 203 27.09 7.06 5.73
CA ILE A 203 26.98 7.71 4.42
C ILE A 203 26.65 9.20 4.56
N SER A 204 25.69 9.57 5.41
CA SER A 204 25.36 10.97 5.67
C SER A 204 26.57 11.76 6.22
N THR A 205 27.31 11.17 7.16
CA THR A 205 28.52 11.79 7.72
C THR A 205 29.61 11.95 6.67
N LYS A 206 29.86 10.92 5.86
CA LYS A 206 30.87 10.95 4.79
C LYS A 206 30.58 12.06 3.76
N ASN A 207 29.31 12.21 3.41
CA ASN A 207 28.86 13.10 2.35
C ASN A 207 28.41 14.49 2.86
N GLY A 208 28.45 14.74 4.17
CA GLY A 208 28.00 16.00 4.76
C GLY A 208 26.48 16.23 4.65
N MET A 209 25.67 15.17 4.53
CA MET A 209 24.23 15.26 4.42
C MET A 209 23.59 15.38 5.82
N SER A 210 22.50 16.16 5.93
CA SER A 210 21.68 16.19 7.14
C SER A 210 20.92 14.88 7.30
N GLY A 211 21.20 14.13 8.35
CA GLY A 211 20.63 12.81 8.62
C GLY A 211 19.43 12.84 9.56
N SER A 212 18.54 11.86 9.40
CA SER A 212 17.43 11.54 10.31
C SER A 212 17.87 10.37 11.21
N PRO A 213 18.04 10.59 12.53
CA PRO A 213 18.50 9.55 13.44
C PRO A 213 17.44 8.45 13.59
N THR A 214 17.88 7.21 13.70
CA THR A 214 17.00 6.07 13.99
C THR A 214 16.22 6.27 15.29
N LEU A 215 16.83 6.99 16.25
CA LEU A 215 16.23 7.29 17.54
C LEU A 215 14.90 8.09 17.42
N SER A 216 14.74 8.93 16.38
CA SER A 216 13.49 9.65 16.12
C SER A 216 12.32 8.65 15.90
N GLU A 217 12.53 7.61 15.09
CA GLU A 217 11.55 6.56 14.86
C GLU A 217 11.27 5.75 16.13
N ILE A 218 12.33 5.37 16.86
CA ILE A 218 12.23 4.56 18.07
C ILE A 218 11.42 5.28 19.16
N LEU A 219 11.71 6.56 19.41
CA LEU A 219 11.00 7.35 20.43
C LEU A 219 9.51 7.49 20.11
N GLN A 220 9.18 7.75 18.85
CA GLN A 220 7.78 7.84 18.42
C GLN A 220 7.06 6.50 18.61
N VAL A 221 7.63 5.39 18.13
CA VAL A 221 7.05 4.05 18.26
C VAL A 221 6.87 3.65 19.72
N GLN A 222 7.89 3.90 20.56
CA GLN A 222 7.85 3.57 21.98
C GLN A 222 6.75 4.35 22.71
N ARG A 223 6.64 5.66 22.44
CA ARG A 223 5.59 6.51 23.00
C ARG A 223 4.20 6.03 22.59
N ASP A 224 4.01 5.74 21.30
CA ASP A 224 2.72 5.34 20.76
C ASP A 224 2.27 3.99 21.31
N ILE A 225 3.20 3.04 21.48
CA ILE A 225 2.93 1.75 22.15
C ILE A 225 2.51 1.98 23.60
N ALA A 226 3.19 2.85 24.36
CA ALA A 226 2.83 3.13 25.74
C ALA A 226 1.42 3.76 25.87
N VAL A 227 1.05 4.64 24.92
CA VAL A 227 -0.30 5.21 24.88
C VAL A 227 -1.34 4.14 24.52
N LEU A 228 -1.04 3.27 23.54
CA LEU A 228 -1.92 2.15 23.16
C LEU A 228 -2.12 1.17 24.31
N GLU A 229 -1.07 0.85 25.07
CA GLU A 229 -1.15 -0.03 26.26
C GLU A 229 -2.08 0.57 27.33
N TYR A 230 -1.99 1.89 27.53
CA TYR A 230 -2.84 2.61 28.49
C TYR A 230 -4.30 2.73 28.06
N THR A 231 -4.56 2.96 26.76
CA THR A 231 -5.90 3.25 26.23
C THR A 231 -6.62 2.05 25.66
N GLY A 232 -5.88 1.06 25.15
CA GLY A 232 -6.42 0.10 24.18
C GLY A 232 -6.71 0.76 22.84
N GLY A 233 -7.49 0.10 21.99
CA GLY A 233 -7.83 0.55 20.64
C GLY A 233 -7.05 -0.15 19.57
N HIS A 234 -7.04 0.41 18.36
CA HIS A 234 -6.35 -0.14 17.19
C HIS A 234 -5.35 0.87 16.65
N LEU A 235 -4.07 0.50 16.60
CA LEU A 235 -3.00 1.34 16.10
C LEU A 235 -2.27 0.68 14.94
N HIS A 236 -2.04 1.43 13.87
CA HIS A 236 -1.14 1.05 12.78
C HIS A 236 0.06 1.97 12.75
N ILE A 237 1.26 1.40 12.75
CA ILE A 237 2.52 2.11 12.56
C ILE A 237 2.98 1.86 11.12
N PRO A 238 2.80 2.84 10.22
CA PRO A 238 3.23 2.70 8.83
C PRO A 238 4.75 2.87 8.71
N PHE A 239 5.32 2.31 7.64
CA PHE A 239 6.68 2.63 7.20
C PHE A 239 7.78 2.44 8.25
N ILE A 240 7.71 1.41 9.10
CA ILE A 240 8.85 1.12 9.97
C ILE A 240 10.10 0.86 9.13
N SER A 241 11.23 1.40 9.56
CA SER A 241 12.48 1.31 8.82
C SER A 241 13.65 0.75 9.63
N SER A 242 13.53 0.63 10.95
CA SER A 242 14.62 0.20 11.82
C SER A 242 14.36 -1.15 12.51
N SER A 243 15.42 -1.90 12.72
CA SER A 243 15.41 -3.16 13.46
C SER A 243 14.97 -2.98 14.92
N GLN A 244 15.32 -1.85 15.54
CA GLN A 244 14.94 -1.55 16.92
C GLN A 244 13.45 -1.25 17.06
N SER A 245 12.83 -0.50 16.14
CA SER A 245 11.40 -0.29 16.12
C SER A 245 10.64 -1.60 15.90
N LEU A 246 11.16 -2.47 15.03
CA LEU A 246 10.60 -3.81 14.81
C LEU A 246 10.56 -4.63 16.11
N GLU A 247 11.62 -4.59 16.94
CA GLU A 247 11.65 -5.28 18.23
C GLU A 247 10.63 -4.73 19.23
N LEU A 248 10.40 -3.42 19.25
CA LEU A 248 9.37 -2.81 20.09
C LEU A 248 7.98 -3.30 19.68
N ILE A 249 7.68 -3.32 18.38
CA ILE A 249 6.39 -3.81 17.86
C ILE A 249 6.23 -5.31 18.13
N ARG A 250 7.29 -6.11 17.96
CA ARG A 250 7.29 -7.53 18.26
C ARG A 250 6.90 -7.80 19.73
N LYS A 251 7.48 -7.04 20.67
CA LYS A 251 7.13 -7.11 22.09
C LYS A 251 5.69 -6.72 22.36
N ALA A 252 5.22 -5.62 21.78
CA ALA A 252 3.85 -5.15 21.91
C ALA A 252 2.83 -6.18 21.41
N LYS A 253 3.09 -6.82 20.26
CA LYS A 253 2.24 -7.91 19.74
C LYS A 253 2.23 -9.13 20.67
N LYS A 254 3.38 -9.51 21.23
CA LYS A 254 3.45 -10.62 22.22
C LYS A 254 2.68 -10.32 23.52
N GLN A 255 2.56 -9.05 23.88
CA GLN A 255 1.72 -8.61 25.02
C GLN A 255 0.23 -8.58 24.68
N GLY A 256 -0.16 -8.88 23.43
CA GLY A 256 -1.55 -8.89 22.99
C GLY A 256 -2.11 -7.50 22.63
N LEU A 257 -1.26 -6.47 22.47
CA LEU A 257 -1.71 -5.17 22.03
C LEU A 257 -2.19 -5.23 20.58
N ASN A 258 -3.27 -4.54 20.27
CA ASN A 258 -3.84 -4.49 18.93
C ASN A 258 -3.09 -3.46 18.06
N ILE A 259 -1.89 -3.85 17.68
CA ILE A 259 -0.96 -3.06 16.87
C ILE A 259 -0.63 -3.80 15.58
N SER A 260 -0.63 -3.07 14.47
CA SER A 260 -0.13 -3.53 13.19
C SER A 260 0.94 -2.60 12.64
N CYS A 261 1.76 -3.08 11.73
CA CYS A 261 2.76 -2.25 11.06
C CYS A 261 2.97 -2.64 9.61
N SER A 262 3.46 -1.69 8.83
CA SER A 262 3.88 -1.89 7.45
C SER A 262 5.31 -1.43 7.23
N VAL A 263 5.92 -1.91 6.15
CA VAL A 263 7.23 -1.49 5.66
C VAL A 263 7.11 -1.01 4.22
N ALA A 264 7.85 0.03 3.83
CA ALA A 264 7.90 0.47 2.46
C ALA A 264 8.78 -0.48 1.61
N LEU A 265 8.36 -0.74 0.37
CA LEU A 265 9.06 -1.62 -0.57
C LEU A 265 10.54 -1.25 -0.73
N ALA A 266 10.84 0.05 -0.81
CA ALA A 266 12.20 0.55 -0.97
C ALA A 266 13.14 0.14 0.18
N ASN A 267 12.65 0.12 1.43
CA ASN A 267 13.42 -0.28 2.60
C ASN A 267 13.70 -1.80 2.66
N LEU A 268 13.01 -2.60 1.84
CA LEU A 268 13.32 -4.02 1.67
C LEU A 268 14.37 -4.27 0.59
N LEU A 269 14.49 -3.37 -0.39
CA LEU A 269 15.37 -3.57 -1.54
C LEU A 269 16.69 -2.80 -1.41
N PHE A 270 16.64 -1.57 -0.91
CA PHE A 270 17.75 -0.63 -0.88
C PHE A 270 18.25 -0.35 0.54
N THR A 271 19.49 0.15 0.62
CA THR A 271 20.14 0.61 1.85
C THR A 271 20.67 2.03 1.68
N GLU A 272 21.21 2.64 2.73
CA GLU A 272 21.82 3.97 2.68
C GLU A 272 22.97 4.09 1.65
N GLU A 273 23.52 2.96 1.18
CA GLU A 273 24.60 2.94 0.18
C GLU A 273 24.16 3.55 -1.17
N GLN A 274 22.87 3.54 -1.49
CA GLN A 274 22.32 4.19 -2.69
C GLN A 274 22.53 5.71 -2.72
N LEU A 275 22.84 6.30 -1.57
CA LEU A 275 23.02 7.76 -1.43
C LEU A 275 24.48 8.22 -1.63
N ASN A 276 25.41 7.31 -1.93
CA ASN A 276 26.81 7.67 -2.15
C ASN A 276 27.02 8.70 -3.25
N ASP A 277 26.21 8.67 -4.30
CA ASP A 277 26.31 9.51 -5.50
C ASP A 277 25.31 10.68 -5.50
N PHE A 278 24.69 10.99 -4.35
CA PHE A 278 23.69 12.07 -4.22
C PHE A 278 22.47 11.93 -5.15
N ASP A 279 22.12 10.70 -5.53
CA ASP A 279 20.95 10.48 -6.38
C ASP A 279 19.66 10.77 -5.61
N THR A 280 18.96 11.82 -6.04
CA THR A 280 17.73 12.30 -5.42
C THR A 280 16.58 11.31 -5.49
N PHE A 281 16.59 10.35 -6.42
CA PHE A 281 15.58 9.31 -6.53
C PHE A 281 15.57 8.39 -5.30
N TYR A 282 16.70 8.25 -4.59
CA TYR A 282 16.81 7.49 -3.33
C TYR A 282 16.62 8.35 -2.07
N LYS A 283 16.31 9.63 -2.22
CA LYS A 283 15.90 10.47 -1.09
C LYS A 283 14.44 10.16 -0.74
N LEU A 284 14.23 9.32 0.27
CA LEU A 284 12.94 8.71 0.61
C LEU A 284 12.53 9.02 2.07
N ASP A 285 11.25 8.89 2.34
CA ASP A 285 10.68 8.92 3.68
C ASP A 285 9.73 7.71 3.87
N PRO A 286 10.08 6.76 4.77
CA PRO A 286 11.25 6.75 5.67
C PRO A 286 12.57 6.64 4.90
N PRO A 287 13.69 7.09 5.52
CA PRO A 287 14.99 6.99 4.88
C PRO A 287 15.43 5.52 4.71
N LEU A 288 16.27 5.29 3.71
CA LEU A 288 16.97 4.02 3.55
C LEU A 288 17.98 3.86 4.70
N ARG A 289 17.90 2.71 5.41
CA ARG A 289 18.72 2.41 6.57
C ARG A 289 19.87 1.48 6.21
N THR A 290 20.49 0.90 7.23
CA THR A 290 21.61 -0.03 7.10
C THR A 290 21.18 -1.40 6.53
N GLU A 291 22.14 -2.20 6.08
CA GLU A 291 21.92 -3.59 5.67
C GLU A 291 21.36 -4.46 6.82
N ASN A 292 21.79 -4.18 8.07
CA ASN A 292 21.25 -4.87 9.23
C ASN A 292 19.76 -4.58 9.44
N ASP A 293 19.34 -3.33 9.25
CA ASP A 293 17.91 -2.97 9.32
C ASP A 293 17.12 -3.63 8.19
N GLN A 294 17.62 -3.58 6.95
CA GLN A 294 16.99 -4.24 5.80
C GLN A 294 16.79 -5.73 6.05
N THR A 295 17.82 -6.43 6.54
CA THR A 295 17.76 -7.86 6.85
C THR A 295 16.73 -8.14 7.95
N ALA A 296 16.69 -7.32 9.00
CA ALA A 296 15.71 -7.46 10.08
C ALA A 296 14.29 -7.24 9.59
N LEU A 297 14.05 -6.26 8.71
CA LEU A 297 12.73 -5.99 8.11
C LEU A 297 12.25 -7.17 7.24
N ARG A 298 13.12 -7.75 6.41
CA ARG A 298 12.81 -8.96 5.62
C ARG A 298 12.45 -10.13 6.55
N GLN A 299 13.23 -10.34 7.63
CA GLN A 299 12.93 -11.37 8.62
C GLN A 299 11.61 -11.10 9.35
N GLY A 300 11.29 -9.84 9.66
CA GLY A 300 10.03 -9.44 10.28
C GLY A 300 8.80 -9.73 9.43
N LEU A 301 8.94 -9.70 8.09
CA LEU A 301 7.89 -10.19 7.19
C LEU A 301 7.76 -11.71 7.25
N ILE A 302 8.87 -12.45 7.29
CA ILE A 302 8.88 -13.91 7.33
C ILE A 302 8.21 -14.42 8.60
N ASP A 303 8.58 -13.88 9.77
CA ASP A 303 8.06 -14.30 11.09
C ASP A 303 6.67 -13.70 11.41
N GLY A 304 6.17 -12.80 10.59
CA GLY A 304 4.83 -12.19 10.73
C GLY A 304 4.76 -11.01 11.70
N THR A 305 5.89 -10.52 12.20
CA THR A 305 5.95 -9.27 13.01
C THR A 305 5.52 -8.08 12.18
N ILE A 306 5.97 -7.99 10.92
CA ILE A 306 5.47 -7.03 9.94
C ILE A 306 4.28 -7.63 9.22
N ASP A 307 3.18 -6.89 9.15
CA ASP A 307 1.90 -7.39 8.66
C ASP A 307 1.76 -7.27 7.16
N MET A 308 2.33 -6.22 6.56
CA MET A 308 2.18 -5.92 5.14
C MET A 308 3.33 -5.07 4.61
N VAL A 309 3.49 -5.08 3.30
CA VAL A 309 4.34 -4.15 2.56
C VAL A 309 3.44 -3.14 1.85
N THR A 310 3.88 -1.91 1.76
CA THR A 310 3.24 -0.89 0.94
C THR A 310 4.21 -0.37 -0.11
N SER A 311 3.69 0.02 -1.27
CA SER A 311 4.51 0.66 -2.31
C SER A 311 5.08 2.00 -1.86
N ASN A 312 4.44 2.65 -0.88
CA ASN A 312 4.70 4.04 -0.51
C ASN A 312 4.67 4.96 -1.75
N HIS A 313 3.71 4.68 -2.64
CA HIS A 313 3.57 5.33 -3.93
C HIS A 313 3.21 6.80 -3.76
N GLU A 314 4.14 7.66 -4.12
CA GLU A 314 4.05 9.11 -3.99
C GLU A 314 4.56 9.79 -5.27
N PRO A 315 3.66 10.03 -6.22
CA PRO A 315 3.98 10.79 -7.43
C PRO A 315 4.38 12.22 -7.10
N LEU A 316 5.47 12.69 -7.67
CA LEU A 316 6.01 14.04 -7.48
C LEU A 316 6.20 14.74 -8.82
N ASN A 317 6.02 16.05 -8.82
CA ASN A 317 6.41 16.87 -9.95
C ASN A 317 7.93 16.69 -10.22
N PRO A 318 8.36 16.46 -11.48
CA PRO A 318 9.77 16.27 -11.82
C PRO A 318 10.68 17.39 -11.29
N GLU A 319 10.23 18.64 -11.30
CA GLU A 319 10.98 19.77 -10.77
C GLU A 319 11.40 19.62 -9.31
N LEU A 320 10.61 18.88 -8.50
CA LEU A 320 10.91 18.62 -7.09
C LEU A 320 12.03 17.58 -6.89
N LYS A 321 12.33 16.79 -7.91
CA LYS A 321 13.41 15.79 -7.90
C LYS A 321 14.67 16.26 -8.59
N HIS A 322 14.56 17.14 -9.58
CA HIS A 322 15.68 17.67 -10.35
C HIS A 322 16.26 18.95 -9.71
N LEU A 323 16.55 18.87 -8.40
CA LEU A 323 17.20 19.89 -7.59
C LEU A 323 18.50 19.33 -7.01
N GLU A 324 19.32 20.22 -6.42
CA GLU A 324 20.40 19.75 -5.56
C GLU A 324 19.85 18.85 -4.46
N PHE A 325 20.62 17.85 -4.07
CA PHE A 325 20.15 16.79 -3.17
C PHE A 325 19.47 17.32 -1.89
N GLU A 326 20.00 18.38 -1.29
CA GLU A 326 19.45 18.96 -0.06
C GLU A 326 18.01 19.49 -0.26
N TYR A 327 17.72 20.09 -1.41
CA TYR A 327 16.43 20.72 -1.70
C TYR A 327 15.43 19.77 -2.38
N ALA A 328 15.89 18.63 -2.87
CA ALA A 328 15.02 17.66 -3.52
C ALA A 328 13.99 17.08 -2.54
N ALA A 329 12.76 16.91 -3.00
CA ALA A 329 11.68 16.31 -2.22
C ALA A 329 11.93 14.81 -1.98
N THR A 330 11.46 14.31 -0.83
CA THR A 330 11.39 12.88 -0.53
C THR A 330 10.19 12.23 -1.24
N GLY A 331 10.32 10.99 -1.70
CA GLY A 331 9.22 10.21 -2.27
C GLY A 331 9.59 9.47 -3.55
N THR A 332 8.87 8.39 -3.82
CA THR A 332 9.01 7.55 -5.02
C THR A 332 7.66 6.97 -5.43
N ILE A 333 7.49 6.68 -6.71
CA ILE A 333 6.42 5.78 -7.15
C ILE A 333 6.88 4.32 -6.97
N GLY A 334 5.95 3.39 -6.72
CA GLY A 334 6.31 2.00 -6.44
C GLY A 334 5.26 0.96 -6.78
N LEU A 335 4.01 1.34 -7.15
CA LEU A 335 2.94 0.40 -7.47
C LEU A 335 3.35 -0.59 -8.56
N GLU A 336 3.93 -0.09 -9.66
CA GLU A 336 4.28 -0.89 -10.84
C GLU A 336 5.44 -1.85 -10.59
N ALA A 337 6.34 -1.51 -9.67
CA ALA A 337 7.50 -2.33 -9.32
C ALA A 337 7.19 -3.39 -8.24
N MET A 338 6.12 -3.21 -7.45
CA MET A 338 5.93 -3.91 -6.19
C MET A 338 5.89 -5.43 -6.33
N PHE A 339 5.06 -5.96 -7.22
CA PHE A 339 4.98 -7.42 -7.40
C PHE A 339 6.31 -8.01 -7.88
N GLY A 340 6.89 -7.40 -8.93
CA GLY A 340 8.14 -7.89 -9.52
C GLY A 340 9.31 -7.91 -8.53
N VAL A 341 9.46 -6.83 -7.75
CA VAL A 341 10.50 -6.72 -6.72
C VAL A 341 10.26 -7.73 -5.58
N LEU A 342 9.05 -7.81 -5.03
CA LEU A 342 8.73 -8.77 -3.96
C LEU A 342 8.98 -10.22 -4.41
N SER A 343 8.70 -10.55 -5.67
CA SER A 343 8.91 -11.88 -6.22
C SER A 343 10.39 -12.26 -6.35
N THR A 344 11.31 -11.30 -6.37
CA THR A 344 12.75 -11.58 -6.27
C THR A 344 13.22 -11.85 -4.84
N LEU A 345 12.47 -11.37 -3.84
CA LEU A 345 12.83 -11.43 -2.42
C LEU A 345 12.19 -12.59 -1.68
N PHE A 346 11.00 -13.04 -2.13
CA PHE A 346 10.19 -14.03 -1.40
C PHE A 346 9.54 -15.04 -2.34
N PRO A 347 9.27 -16.28 -1.87
CA PRO A 347 8.45 -17.24 -2.61
C PRO A 347 7.04 -16.70 -2.89
N ILE A 348 6.44 -17.12 -4.00
CA ILE A 348 5.17 -16.57 -4.50
C ILE A 348 4.03 -16.61 -3.46
N GLU A 349 3.89 -17.68 -2.70
CA GLU A 349 2.87 -17.77 -1.65
C GLU A 349 3.04 -16.67 -0.58
N LYS A 350 4.30 -16.40 -0.21
CA LYS A 350 4.62 -15.32 0.72
C LYS A 350 4.32 -13.95 0.12
N VAL A 351 4.64 -13.75 -1.14
CA VAL A 351 4.30 -12.50 -1.89
C VAL A 351 2.79 -12.28 -1.85
N ILE A 352 1.98 -13.27 -2.22
CA ILE A 352 0.52 -13.14 -2.22
C ILE A 352 -0.03 -12.92 -0.80
N SER A 353 0.54 -13.60 0.20
CA SER A 353 0.19 -13.35 1.60
C SER A 353 0.45 -11.89 2.01
N ILE A 354 1.62 -11.34 1.68
CA ILE A 354 2.02 -9.96 1.96
C ILE A 354 1.04 -8.97 1.29
N LEU A 355 0.69 -9.21 0.02
CA LEU A 355 -0.18 -8.34 -0.78
C LEU A 355 -1.67 -8.42 -0.42
N THR A 356 -2.08 -9.42 0.38
CA THR A 356 -3.51 -9.62 0.73
C THR A 356 -3.81 -9.50 2.22
N LYS A 357 -2.83 -9.71 3.11
CA LYS A 357 -3.04 -9.73 4.57
C LYS A 357 -3.46 -8.37 5.13
N GLY A 358 -2.97 -7.28 4.55
CA GLY A 358 -3.28 -5.91 4.97
C GLY A 358 -4.76 -5.60 5.05
N LYS A 359 -5.58 -6.20 4.20
CA LYS A 359 -7.04 -6.04 4.19
C LYS A 359 -7.70 -6.28 5.54
N ASN A 360 -7.20 -7.26 6.31
CA ASN A 360 -7.78 -7.61 7.60
C ASN A 360 -7.63 -6.49 8.64
N PHE A 361 -6.56 -5.71 8.56
CA PHE A 361 -6.29 -4.61 9.51
C PHE A 361 -7.07 -3.34 9.15
N PHE A 362 -7.35 -3.14 7.87
CA PHE A 362 -8.09 -1.99 7.36
C PHE A 362 -9.61 -2.26 7.21
N ASN A 363 -10.10 -3.42 7.64
CA ASN A 363 -11.50 -3.85 7.46
C ASN A 363 -11.95 -3.82 5.99
N VAL A 364 -11.06 -4.21 5.09
CA VAL A 364 -11.30 -4.33 3.67
C VAL A 364 -11.73 -5.75 3.33
N GLU A 365 -12.72 -5.89 2.46
CA GLU A 365 -13.27 -7.19 2.03
C GLU A 365 -12.16 -8.12 1.50
N ASN A 366 -12.08 -9.35 2.04
CA ASN A 366 -11.02 -10.32 1.76
C ASN A 366 -11.58 -11.75 1.62
N ASN A 367 -12.59 -11.90 0.75
CA ASN A 367 -13.26 -13.17 0.48
C ASN A 367 -12.38 -14.11 -0.35
N PRO A 368 -12.49 -15.44 -0.17
CA PRO A 368 -11.81 -16.43 -1.00
C PRO A 368 -12.33 -16.41 -2.44
N ILE A 369 -11.55 -16.98 -3.37
CA ILE A 369 -12.02 -17.23 -4.74
C ILE A 369 -12.85 -18.52 -4.69
N GLU A 370 -14.19 -18.38 -4.64
CA GLU A 370 -15.15 -19.47 -4.53
C GLU A 370 -16.41 -19.16 -5.30
N ILE A 371 -17.15 -20.19 -5.70
CA ILE A 371 -18.44 -20.04 -6.39
C ILE A 371 -19.43 -19.28 -5.50
N GLY A 372 -20.14 -18.33 -6.09
CA GLY A 372 -21.10 -17.46 -5.43
C GLY A 372 -20.50 -16.19 -4.80
N GLN A 373 -19.18 -16.09 -4.71
CA GLN A 373 -18.50 -14.89 -4.19
C GLN A 373 -18.35 -13.83 -5.28
N LYS A 374 -18.24 -12.57 -4.87
CA LYS A 374 -17.86 -11.48 -5.77
C LYS A 374 -16.45 -11.72 -6.28
N ALA A 375 -16.26 -11.59 -7.59
CA ALA A 375 -14.94 -11.65 -8.20
C ALA A 375 -14.13 -10.43 -7.79
N ASN A 376 -13.08 -10.68 -6.99
CA ASN A 376 -12.02 -9.73 -6.66
C ASN A 376 -10.69 -10.47 -6.81
N ILE A 377 -10.17 -10.44 -8.05
CA ILE A 377 -9.11 -11.34 -8.52
C ILE A 377 -8.00 -10.53 -9.17
N THR A 378 -6.76 -10.84 -8.79
CA THR A 378 -5.57 -10.39 -9.52
C THR A 378 -5.05 -11.52 -10.43
N LEU A 379 -4.75 -11.16 -11.68
CA LEU A 379 -4.23 -12.02 -12.71
C LEU A 379 -2.74 -11.74 -12.91
N PHE A 380 -1.89 -12.77 -12.84
CA PHE A 380 -0.45 -12.61 -12.91
C PHE A 380 0.25 -13.87 -13.46
N ASN A 381 1.54 -13.73 -13.78
CA ASN A 381 2.46 -14.82 -14.06
C ASN A 381 3.64 -14.70 -13.07
N PRO A 382 3.92 -15.70 -12.22
CA PRO A 382 4.99 -15.62 -11.23
C PRO A 382 6.39 -15.88 -11.80
N THR A 383 6.53 -16.22 -13.08
CA THR A 383 7.79 -16.61 -13.69
C THR A 383 8.27 -15.61 -14.72
N GLY A 384 9.56 -15.65 -15.00
CA GLY A 384 10.25 -14.76 -15.93
C GLY A 384 11.02 -13.67 -15.16
N ASN A 385 12.33 -13.56 -15.49
CA ASN A 385 13.21 -12.54 -14.92
C ASN A 385 13.33 -11.38 -15.91
N ASP A 386 13.28 -10.16 -15.40
CA ASP A 386 13.45 -8.93 -16.16
C ASP A 386 14.09 -7.85 -15.27
N THR A 387 14.32 -6.68 -15.83
CA THR A 387 14.79 -5.49 -15.14
C THR A 387 13.71 -4.43 -15.24
N PHE A 388 13.37 -3.77 -14.14
CA PHE A 388 12.40 -2.69 -14.13
C PHE A 388 12.94 -1.47 -14.88
N LYS A 389 12.24 -1.03 -15.92
CA LYS A 389 12.64 0.06 -16.79
C LYS A 389 11.60 1.17 -16.81
N GLU A 390 11.96 2.33 -17.34
CA GLU A 390 11.05 3.47 -17.46
C GLU A 390 9.79 3.14 -18.28
N GLU A 391 9.91 2.28 -19.29
CA GLU A 391 8.79 1.81 -20.12
C GLU A 391 7.71 1.02 -19.33
N HIS A 392 8.04 0.51 -18.13
CA HIS A 392 7.10 -0.16 -17.24
C HIS A 392 6.26 0.82 -16.43
N ILE A 393 6.65 2.10 -16.39
CA ILE A 393 5.97 3.13 -15.59
C ILE A 393 4.74 3.66 -16.33
N ILE A 394 3.56 3.40 -15.77
CA ILE A 394 2.25 3.86 -16.24
C ILE A 394 1.88 5.20 -15.61
N SER A 395 2.35 5.43 -14.38
CA SER A 395 2.16 6.67 -13.63
C SER A 395 2.56 7.91 -14.43
N THR A 396 1.85 9.02 -14.24
CA THR A 396 2.16 10.31 -14.85
C THR A 396 3.55 10.78 -14.43
N SER A 397 3.82 10.80 -13.13
CA SER A 397 5.14 11.10 -12.58
C SER A 397 6.11 9.94 -12.76
N LYS A 398 7.41 10.27 -12.93
CA LYS A 398 8.49 9.30 -13.20
C LYS A 398 9.54 9.22 -12.07
N ASN A 399 9.23 9.76 -10.89
CA ASN A 399 10.13 9.74 -9.73
C ASN A 399 10.23 8.32 -9.11
N CYS A 400 10.94 7.43 -9.78
CA CYS A 400 11.00 6.01 -9.45
C CYS A 400 12.40 5.58 -9.01
N ALA A 401 12.54 5.16 -7.75
CA ALA A 401 13.79 4.60 -7.21
C ALA A 401 14.09 3.17 -7.73
N PHE A 402 13.10 2.49 -8.33
CA PHE A 402 13.21 1.07 -8.71
C PHE A 402 13.74 0.85 -10.13
N ILE A 403 14.03 1.90 -10.90
CA ILE A 403 14.62 1.75 -12.24
C ILE A 403 15.93 0.97 -12.13
N ASN A 404 16.14 0.03 -13.06
CA ASN A 404 17.24 -0.94 -13.11
C ASN A 404 17.24 -2.01 -11.99
N SER A 405 16.19 -2.08 -11.17
CA SER A 405 16.06 -3.16 -10.20
C SER A 405 15.65 -4.48 -10.89
N PRO A 406 16.14 -5.63 -10.40
CA PRO A 406 15.67 -6.93 -10.87
C PRO A 406 14.20 -7.13 -10.47
N ILE A 407 13.42 -7.71 -11.39
CA ILE A 407 12.03 -8.08 -11.15
C ILE A 407 11.78 -9.51 -11.64
N GLN A 408 10.84 -10.20 -11.01
CA GLN A 408 10.40 -11.53 -11.42
C GLN A 408 8.89 -11.57 -11.62
N GLY A 409 8.45 -12.22 -12.68
CA GLY A 409 7.06 -12.36 -13.05
C GLY A 409 6.46 -11.07 -13.65
N LYS A 410 5.18 -11.12 -13.94
CA LYS A 410 4.43 -9.98 -14.50
C LYS A 410 2.98 -10.02 -14.08
N VAL A 411 2.37 -8.85 -14.00
CA VAL A 411 0.94 -8.68 -13.71
C VAL A 411 0.19 -8.51 -15.03
N TYR A 412 -0.95 -9.18 -15.16
CA TYR A 412 -1.88 -9.02 -16.27
C TYR A 412 -2.98 -8.00 -15.96
N GLY A 413 -3.33 -7.83 -14.69
CA GLY A 413 -4.30 -6.86 -14.21
C GLY A 413 -5.27 -7.43 -13.18
N VAL A 414 -6.44 -6.80 -13.05
CA VAL A 414 -7.46 -7.15 -12.04
C VAL A 414 -8.86 -7.26 -12.63
N ILE A 415 -9.67 -8.11 -11.99
CA ILE A 415 -11.14 -8.18 -12.17
C ILE A 415 -11.76 -7.92 -10.81
N ASN A 416 -12.56 -6.88 -10.69
CA ASN A 416 -13.24 -6.51 -9.45
C ASN A 416 -14.39 -5.56 -9.75
N ASN A 417 -15.41 -5.53 -8.87
CA ASN A 417 -16.56 -4.61 -8.96
C ASN A 417 -17.25 -4.64 -10.34
N ALA A 418 -17.42 -5.84 -10.92
CA ALA A 418 -17.93 -6.05 -12.27
C ALA A 418 -17.18 -5.24 -13.35
N GLN A 419 -15.91 -4.88 -13.10
CA GLN A 419 -15.04 -4.15 -14.00
C GLN A 419 -13.73 -4.91 -14.22
N THR A 420 -13.03 -4.59 -15.31
CA THR A 420 -11.71 -5.15 -15.61
C THR A 420 -10.70 -4.05 -15.90
N THR A 421 -9.49 -4.23 -15.42
CA THR A 421 -8.33 -3.43 -15.84
C THR A 421 -7.22 -4.42 -16.20
N LEU A 422 -7.04 -4.69 -17.48
CA LEU A 422 -6.17 -5.75 -18.02
C LEU A 422 -5.22 -5.17 -19.08
N LYS A 423 -4.01 -5.79 -19.19
CA LYS A 423 -3.01 -5.52 -20.23
C LYS A 423 -3.35 -6.21 -21.54
#